data_5d9013b35aa536c265c834cd0ab6502b
#
_entry.id   5d9013b35aa536c265c834cd0ab6502b
#
_cell.length_a   1.000
_cell.length_b   1.000
_cell.length_c   1.000
_cell.angle_alpha   90.00
_cell.angle_beta   90.00
_cell.angle_gamma   90.00
#
_symmetry.space_group_name_H-M   'P 1'
#
loop_
_entity.id
_entity.type
_entity.pdbx_description
1 polymer ?
#
loop_
_entity_poly.entity_id
_entity_poly.type
_entity_poly.pdbx_seq_one_letter_code
_entity_poly.pdbx_strand_id
1 'polypeptide(L)'
;MKFYPERLTQLRESLNISKAEAARRLNISAMTYGRYEKGEREPSYQSVCYIAQVFHCNVDFLYGVSDDMDCDYIIISRSESPD
;
A
#
# COMPACT_ATOMS: atom_id res chain seq x y z
N MET A 1 -7.93 1.17 14.21
CA MET A 1 -8.32 1.11 12.80
C MET A 1 -8.02 -0.26 12.25
N LYS A 2 -8.81 -0.69 11.29
CA LYS A 2 -8.63 -2.03 10.75
C LYS A 2 -8.06 -1.97 9.34
N PHE A 3 -7.00 -2.75 9.11
CA PHE A 3 -6.43 -2.92 7.79
C PHE A 3 -7.30 -3.87 6.98
N TYR A 4 -7.53 -3.56 5.71
CA TYR A 4 -8.36 -4.38 4.83
C TYR A 4 -7.48 -5.06 3.79
N PRO A 5 -7.23 -6.37 3.94
CA PRO A 5 -6.36 -7.09 3.00
C PRO A 5 -6.83 -7.01 1.55
N GLU A 6 -8.14 -7.00 1.32
CA GLU A 6 -8.66 -6.92 -0.04
C GLU A 6 -8.33 -5.59 -0.70
N ARG A 7 -8.14 -4.53 0.10
CA ARG A 7 -7.74 -3.24 -0.45
C ARG A 7 -6.28 -3.26 -0.91
N LEU A 8 -5.44 -4.02 -0.21
CA LEU A 8 -4.06 -4.19 -0.65
C LEU A 8 -4.04 -4.93 -1.99
N THR A 9 -4.86 -5.95 -2.14
CA THR A 9 -4.96 -6.67 -3.40
C THR A 9 -5.42 -5.74 -4.52
N GLN A 10 -6.44 -4.92 -4.24
CA GLN A 10 -6.94 -3.97 -5.24
C GLN A 10 -5.84 -3.01 -5.67
N LEU A 11 -5.07 -2.51 -4.71
CA LEU A 11 -3.97 -1.60 -4.99
C LEU A 11 -2.94 -2.26 -5.91
N ARG A 12 -2.53 -3.48 -5.56
CA ARG A 12 -1.54 -4.20 -6.36
C ARG A 12 -2.06 -4.43 -7.78
N GLU A 13 -3.32 -4.83 -7.90
CA GLU A 13 -3.90 -5.10 -9.21
C GLU A 13 -4.01 -3.84 -10.04
N SER A 14 -4.29 -2.71 -9.40
CA SER A 14 -4.37 -1.45 -10.11
C SER A 14 -3.01 -1.05 -10.70
N LEU A 15 -1.92 -1.51 -10.07
CA LEU A 15 -0.58 -1.26 -10.56
C LEU A 15 -0.14 -2.30 -11.59
N ASN A 16 -0.96 -3.32 -11.79
CA ASN A 16 -0.71 -4.35 -12.79
C ASN A 16 0.60 -5.09 -12.51
N ILE A 17 0.86 -5.40 -11.24
CA ILE A 17 2.07 -6.12 -10.84
C ILE A 17 1.69 -7.39 -10.11
N SER A 18 2.63 -8.34 -10.11
CA SER A 18 2.44 -9.62 -9.42
C SER A 18 2.69 -9.44 -7.93
N LYS A 19 2.29 -10.45 -7.14
CA LYS A 19 2.58 -10.45 -5.71
C LYS A 19 4.08 -10.44 -5.46
N ALA A 20 4.83 -11.20 -6.26
CA ALA A 20 6.28 -11.24 -6.12
C ALA A 20 6.90 -9.88 -6.38
N GLU A 21 6.41 -9.17 -7.38
CA GLU A 21 6.93 -7.84 -7.68
C GLU A 21 6.57 -6.86 -6.57
N ALA A 22 5.35 -6.96 -6.03
CA ALA A 22 4.95 -6.10 -4.92
C ALA A 22 5.87 -6.32 -3.72
N ALA A 23 6.14 -7.58 -3.39
CA ALA A 23 7.03 -7.91 -2.29
C ALA A 23 8.43 -7.34 -2.53
N ARG A 24 8.91 -7.47 -3.76
CA ARG A 24 10.24 -6.95 -4.11
C ARG A 24 10.31 -5.44 -3.89
N ARG A 25 9.29 -4.72 -4.35
CA ARG A 25 9.26 -3.26 -4.19
C ARG A 25 9.20 -2.83 -2.74
N LEU A 26 8.55 -3.64 -1.92
CA LEU A 26 8.44 -3.36 -0.49
C LEU A 26 9.62 -3.91 0.30
N ASN A 27 10.52 -4.62 -0.37
CA ASN A 27 11.71 -5.18 0.27
C ASN A 27 11.34 -6.15 1.39
N ILE A 28 10.32 -6.97 1.15
CA ILE A 28 9.90 -8.02 2.08
C ILE A 28 9.80 -9.33 1.32
N SER A 29 9.70 -10.44 2.06
CA SER A 29 9.59 -11.72 1.40
C SER A 29 8.22 -11.87 0.74
N ALA A 30 8.16 -12.69 -0.30
CA ALA A 30 6.91 -12.98 -0.98
C ALA A 30 5.92 -13.65 -0.01
N MET A 31 6.43 -14.46 0.91
CA MET A 31 5.59 -15.12 1.89
C MET A 31 4.92 -14.10 2.80
N THR A 32 5.69 -13.14 3.31
CA THR A 32 5.14 -12.09 4.17
C THR A 32 4.09 -11.28 3.44
N TYR A 33 4.41 -10.89 2.22
CA TYR A 33 3.46 -10.11 1.43
C TYR A 33 2.17 -10.91 1.19
N GLY A 34 2.31 -12.18 0.84
CA GLY A 34 1.15 -13.04 0.60
C GLY A 34 0.25 -13.14 1.83
N ARG A 35 0.86 -13.21 3.02
CA ARG A 35 0.10 -13.28 4.25
C ARG A 35 -0.69 -12.00 4.50
N TYR A 36 -0.13 -10.86 4.11
CA TYR A 36 -0.86 -9.59 4.23
C TYR A 36 -2.13 -9.62 3.38
N GLU A 37 -2.02 -10.08 2.13
CA GLU A 37 -3.19 -10.09 1.24
C GLU A 37 -4.22 -11.12 1.65
N LYS A 38 -3.79 -12.19 2.30
CA LYS A 38 -4.72 -13.24 2.75
C LYS A 38 -5.35 -12.92 4.10
N GLY A 39 -4.89 -11.87 4.76
CA GLY A 39 -5.39 -11.56 6.08
C GLY A 39 -4.83 -12.43 7.18
N GLU A 40 -3.79 -13.21 6.88
CA GLU A 40 -3.17 -14.09 7.87
C GLU A 40 -2.24 -13.32 8.79
N ARG A 41 -1.79 -12.17 8.36
CA ARG A 41 -0.94 -11.31 9.17
C ARG A 41 -1.28 -9.87 8.87
N GLU A 42 -1.54 -9.11 9.92
CA GLU A 42 -1.86 -7.69 9.75
C GLU A 42 -0.58 -6.88 9.84
N PRO A 43 -0.27 -6.06 8.82
CA PRO A 43 0.91 -5.20 8.89
C PRO A 43 0.73 -4.16 9.97
N SER A 44 1.84 -3.76 10.59
CA SER A 44 1.80 -2.67 11.55
C SER A 44 1.43 -1.37 10.85
N TYR A 45 1.02 -0.37 11.64
CA TYR A 45 0.71 0.93 11.07
C TYR A 45 1.88 1.48 10.27
N GLN A 46 3.10 1.33 10.81
CA GLN A 46 4.28 1.79 10.09
C GLN A 46 4.46 1.07 8.76
N SER A 47 4.19 -0.23 8.76
CA SER A 47 4.28 -1.00 7.51
C SER A 47 3.24 -0.54 6.51
N VAL A 48 2.02 -0.25 6.97
CA VAL A 48 0.98 0.22 6.07
C VAL A 48 1.35 1.57 5.48
N CYS A 49 1.91 2.47 6.29
CA CYS A 49 2.36 3.76 5.80
C CYS A 49 3.46 3.60 4.76
N TYR A 50 4.37 2.66 4.99
CA TYR A 50 5.43 2.39 4.03
C TYR A 50 4.88 1.86 2.72
N ILE A 51 3.92 0.93 2.81
CA ILE A 51 3.26 0.38 1.62
C ILE A 51 2.62 1.52 0.83
N ALA A 52 1.89 2.38 1.52
CA ALA A 52 1.21 3.49 0.88
C ALA A 52 2.21 4.42 0.21
N GLN A 53 3.33 4.66 0.85
CA GLN A 53 4.36 5.54 0.31
C GLN A 53 4.99 4.96 -0.94
N VAL A 54 5.34 3.69 -0.90
CA VAL A 54 6.01 3.05 -2.04
C VAL A 54 5.10 2.98 -3.25
N PHE A 55 3.82 2.70 -3.03
CA PHE A 55 2.86 2.53 -4.12
C PHE A 55 2.05 3.80 -4.40
N HIS A 56 2.36 4.91 -3.73
CA HIS A 56 1.66 6.19 -3.91
C HIS A 56 0.17 6.04 -3.69
N CYS A 57 -0.19 5.41 -2.58
CA CYS A 57 -1.56 5.12 -2.25
C CYS A 57 -1.97 5.91 -1.00
N ASN A 58 -3.24 6.25 -0.93
CA ASN A 58 -3.79 6.89 0.25
C ASN A 58 -3.87 5.87 1.40
N VAL A 59 -3.23 6.17 2.52
CA VAL A 59 -3.25 5.27 3.68
C VAL A 59 -4.69 4.97 4.10
N ASP A 60 -5.56 5.98 4.06
CA ASP A 60 -6.96 5.80 4.47
C ASP A 60 -7.69 4.79 3.61
N PHE A 61 -7.27 4.63 2.36
CA PHE A 61 -7.87 3.62 1.50
C PHE A 61 -7.62 2.22 2.06
N LEU A 62 -6.39 1.98 2.53
CA LEU A 62 -6.03 0.67 3.06
C LEU A 62 -6.73 0.37 4.38
N TYR A 63 -7.12 1.41 5.11
CA TYR A 63 -7.86 1.25 6.37
C TYR A 63 -9.38 1.40 6.18
N GLY A 64 -9.84 1.48 4.94
CA GLY A 64 -11.28 1.53 4.69
C GLY A 64 -11.95 2.84 5.08
N VAL A 65 -11.17 3.86 5.38
CA VAL A 65 -11.70 5.16 5.77
C VAL A 65 -12.09 5.99 4.55
N SER A 66 -11.40 5.78 3.45
CA SER A 66 -11.65 6.50 2.21
C SER A 66 -11.74 5.50 1.06
N ASP A 67 -12.59 5.79 0.09
CA ASP A 67 -12.65 4.96 -1.12
C ASP A 67 -11.68 5.45 -2.19
N ASP A 68 -10.98 6.53 -1.94
CA ASP A 68 -10.06 7.12 -2.89
C ASP A 68 -8.68 6.48 -2.72
N MET A 69 -8.24 5.75 -3.74
CA MET A 69 -6.95 5.07 -3.71
C MET A 69 -5.79 6.04 -3.91
N ASP A 70 -6.01 7.14 -4.60
CA ASP A 70 -4.94 8.07 -4.93
C ASP A 70 -4.51 8.90 -3.74
N CYS A 71 -3.24 9.25 -3.73
CA CYS A 71 -2.68 10.05 -2.65
C CYS A 71 -2.33 11.44 -3.13
N ASP A 72 -3.27 12.35 -3.03
CA ASP A 72 -3.04 13.74 -3.45
C ASP A 72 -1.98 14.41 -2.62
N TYR A 73 -1.88 14.01 -1.37
CA TYR A 73 -0.92 14.59 -0.45
C TYR A 73 0.52 14.42 -0.97
N ILE A 74 0.83 13.24 -1.46
CA ILE A 74 2.17 12.97 -1.98
C ILE A 74 2.44 13.81 -3.22
N ILE A 75 1.44 13.97 -4.05
CA ILE A 75 1.57 14.79 -5.25
C ILE A 75 1.91 16.23 -4.87
N ILE A 76 1.23 16.76 -3.88
CA ILE A 76 1.49 18.12 -3.42
C ILE A 76 2.89 18.26 -2.87
N SER A 77 3.32 17.31 -2.04
CA SER A 77 4.66 17.33 -1.50
C SER A 77 5.69 17.32 -2.59
N ARG A 78 5.45 16.51 -3.60
CA ARG A 78 6.41 16.37 -4.67
C ARG A 78 6.56 17.66 -5.44
N SER A 79 5.48 18.38 -5.65
CA SER A 79 5.59 19.62 -6.41
C SER A 79 6.31 20.70 -5.62
N GLU A 80 6.33 20.58 -4.31
CA GLU A 80 7.05 21.53 -3.49
C GLU A 80 8.53 21.28 -3.45
N SER A 81 8.93 20.11 -3.88
CA SER A 81 10.32 19.80 -3.78
C SER A 81 10.98 20.08 -5.09
N PRO A 82 11.21 21.15 -5.46
CA PRO A 82 11.72 21.44 -6.68
C PRO A 82 13.04 21.47 -6.71
N ASP A 83 13.11 21.34 -6.79
CA ASP A 83 13.99 21.45 -6.91
C ASP A 83 14.61 21.92 -7.09
#